data_d73f1d47a884c56683f4b27c743a7024
#
_entry.id   d73f1d47a884c56683f4b27c743a7024
#
_cell.length_a   1.000
_cell.length_b   1.000
_cell.length_c   1.000
_cell.angle_alpha   90.00
_cell.angle_beta   90.00
_cell.angle_gamma   90.00
#
_symmetry.space_group_name_H-M   'P 1'
#
loop_
_entity.id
_entity.type
_entity.pdbx_description
1 polymer ?
#
loop_
_entity_poly.entity_id
_entity_poly.type
_entity_poly.pdbx_seq_one_letter_code
_entity_poly.pdbx_strand_id
1 'polypeptide(L)'
;MGISFALSVRNKFVRPLDKLNTSCYDVLHEGRHGMDIQLKRGLLDVCVLAAIRSEDSYGYKIIKDMKPFLKLSESTLYTILKRLETAKMLTVRTAEHDGRLRKYYHITDEGLKRIDEFKSDWKEILSIYRFVTKEDDGDE
;
A
#
# COMPACT_ATOMS: atom_id res chain seq x y z
N MET A 1 -23.33 -3.49 24.99
CA MET A 1 -24.32 -3.37 23.90
C MET A 1 -23.86 -2.48 22.74
N GLY A 2 -23.18 -1.36 22.95
CA GLY A 2 -22.68 -0.49 21.87
C GLY A 2 -21.62 -1.13 20.97
N ILE A 3 -20.79 -2.02 21.49
CA ILE A 3 -19.74 -2.71 20.74
C ILE A 3 -20.30 -3.72 19.74
N SER A 4 -21.36 -4.45 20.12
CA SER A 4 -22.01 -5.43 19.24
C SER A 4 -22.72 -4.77 18.06
N PHE A 5 -23.32 -3.60 18.27
CA PHE A 5 -23.96 -2.82 17.20
C PHE A 5 -22.94 -2.23 16.22
N ALA A 6 -21.83 -1.71 16.72
CA ALA A 6 -20.74 -1.18 15.87
C ALA A 6 -20.10 -2.26 15.00
N LEU A 7 -19.92 -3.47 15.51
CA LEU A 7 -19.42 -4.63 14.75
C LEU A 7 -20.41 -5.07 13.67
N SER A 8 -21.71 -5.06 13.95
CA SER A 8 -22.76 -5.39 12.99
C SER A 8 -22.82 -4.38 11.84
N VAL A 9 -22.69 -3.09 12.13
CA VAL A 9 -22.66 -2.03 11.13
C VAL A 9 -21.40 -2.12 10.25
N ARG A 10 -20.25 -2.40 10.83
CA ARG A 10 -19.00 -2.62 10.08
C ARG A 10 -19.11 -3.79 9.10
N ASN A 11 -19.70 -4.90 9.54
CA ASN A 11 -19.88 -6.08 8.68
C ASN A 11 -20.83 -5.82 7.52
N LYS A 12 -21.87 -5.02 7.72
CA LYS A 12 -22.81 -4.66 6.65
C LYS A 12 -22.20 -3.71 5.62
N PHE A 13 -21.27 -2.85 6.04
CA PHE A 13 -20.65 -1.87 5.16
C PHE A 13 -19.49 -2.46 4.35
N VAL A 14 -18.76 -3.43 4.90
CA VAL A 14 -17.61 -4.07 4.26
C VAL A 14 -18.05 -5.07 3.17
N ARG A 15 -19.17 -5.77 3.34
CA ARG A 15 -19.65 -6.78 2.40
C ARG A 15 -19.92 -6.29 0.97
N PRO A 16 -20.52 -5.11 0.72
CA PRO A 16 -20.71 -4.61 -0.65
C PRO A 16 -19.40 -4.23 -1.35
N LEU A 17 -18.40 -3.80 -0.58
CA LEU A 17 -17.07 -3.45 -1.10
C LEU A 17 -16.25 -4.71 -1.45
N ASP A 18 -16.43 -5.82 -0.76
CA ASP A 18 -15.81 -7.11 -1.05
C ASP A 18 -16.20 -7.65 -2.43
N LYS A 19 -17.44 -7.45 -2.84
CA LYS A 19 -17.93 -7.91 -4.14
C LYS A 19 -17.39 -7.12 -5.33
N LEU A 20 -16.97 -5.88 -5.12
CA LEU A 20 -16.52 -4.98 -6.17
C LEU A 20 -15.01 -5.04 -6.42
N ASN A 21 -14.23 -5.64 -5.53
CA ASN A 21 -12.77 -5.54 -5.56
C ASN A 21 -12.07 -6.83 -5.10
N THR A 22 -12.54 -7.98 -5.57
CA THR A 22 -12.10 -9.32 -5.16
C THR A 22 -10.60 -9.53 -5.28
N SER A 23 -9.92 -9.01 -6.30
CA SER A 23 -8.51 -9.26 -6.53
C SER A 23 -7.56 -8.48 -5.59
N CYS A 24 -7.98 -7.33 -5.09
CA CYS A 24 -7.22 -6.59 -4.05
C CYS A 24 -7.51 -7.10 -2.64
N TYR A 25 -8.62 -7.77 -2.48
CA TYR A 25 -9.13 -8.23 -1.19
C TYR A 25 -8.49 -9.52 -0.71
N ASP A 26 -8.31 -10.48 -1.62
CA ASP A 26 -7.80 -11.80 -1.29
C ASP A 26 -6.37 -11.79 -0.75
N VAL A 27 -5.60 -10.78 -1.12
CA VAL A 27 -4.19 -10.66 -0.70
C VAL A 27 -4.05 -10.08 0.71
N LEU A 28 -5.08 -9.39 1.21
CA LEU A 28 -5.01 -8.63 2.45
C LEU A 28 -5.95 -9.17 3.54
N HIS A 29 -6.71 -10.23 3.23
CA HIS A 29 -7.71 -10.82 4.12
C HIS A 29 -7.28 -12.13 4.76
N GLU A 30 -6.10 -12.20 5.34
CA GLU A 30 -5.79 -13.25 6.30
C GLU A 30 -6.01 -12.75 7.75
N GLY A 31 -7.19 -12.24 8.05
CA GLY A 31 -7.53 -11.84 9.40
C GLY A 31 -8.90 -11.17 9.50
N ARG A 32 -9.63 -11.49 10.54
CA ARG A 32 -11.00 -10.98 10.82
C ARG A 32 -11.10 -9.47 11.07
N HIS A 33 -9.98 -8.76 11.07
CA HIS A 33 -9.89 -7.31 11.24
C HIS A 33 -9.03 -6.72 10.11
N GLY A 34 -9.64 -6.64 8.92
CA GLY A 34 -9.00 -5.98 7.79
C GLY A 34 -8.89 -4.47 8.00
N MET A 35 -7.72 -3.91 7.70
CA MET A 35 -7.51 -2.48 7.57
C MET A 35 -8.48 -1.88 6.54
N ASP A 36 -8.92 -0.65 6.73
CA ASP A 36 -9.75 0.08 5.76
C ASP A 36 -9.12 0.07 4.35
N ILE A 37 -9.95 -0.11 3.32
CA ILE A 37 -9.49 -0.24 1.93
C ILE A 37 -8.72 0.98 1.44
N GLN A 38 -9.16 2.18 1.80
CA GLN A 38 -8.51 3.42 1.37
C GLN A 38 -7.14 3.58 2.03
N LEU A 39 -7.06 3.24 3.32
CA LEU A 39 -5.79 3.23 4.05
C LEU A 39 -4.82 2.21 3.46
N LYS A 40 -5.29 1.00 3.17
CA LYS A 40 -4.48 -0.04 2.51
C LYS A 40 -3.97 0.40 1.15
N ARG A 41 -4.84 1.00 0.34
CA ARG A 41 -4.46 1.50 -0.99
C ARG A 41 -3.35 2.53 -0.88
N GLY A 42 -3.46 3.48 0.03
CA GLY A 42 -2.43 4.49 0.27
C GLY A 42 -1.10 3.88 0.74
N LEU A 43 -1.15 2.90 1.64
CA LEU A 43 0.03 2.17 2.10
C LEU A 43 0.71 1.38 0.98
N LEU A 44 -0.06 0.68 0.15
CA LEU A 44 0.47 -0.08 -0.98
C LEU A 44 1.15 0.82 -2.01
N ASP A 45 0.57 1.97 -2.32
CA ASP A 45 1.17 2.96 -3.22
C ASP A 45 2.53 3.42 -2.73
N VAL A 46 2.64 3.78 -1.46
CA VAL A 46 3.89 4.22 -0.85
C VAL A 46 4.91 3.09 -0.77
N CYS A 47 4.49 1.86 -0.47
CA CYS A 47 5.38 0.70 -0.45
C CYS A 47 5.98 0.42 -1.84
N VAL A 48 5.18 0.48 -2.90
CA VAL A 48 5.66 0.32 -4.27
C VAL A 48 6.63 1.43 -4.66
N LEU A 49 6.31 2.69 -4.34
CA LEU A 49 7.23 3.82 -4.57
C LEU A 49 8.54 3.66 -3.80
N ALA A 50 8.48 3.19 -2.56
CA ALA A 50 9.67 2.93 -1.74
C ALA A 50 10.56 1.83 -2.33
N ALA A 51 9.96 0.80 -2.94
CA ALA A 51 10.69 -0.29 -3.59
C ALA A 51 11.50 0.16 -4.82
N ILE A 52 11.12 1.28 -5.44
CA ILE A 52 11.82 1.85 -6.60
C ILE A 52 12.57 3.15 -6.27
N ARG A 53 12.68 3.50 -4.99
CA ARG A 53 13.25 4.77 -4.54
C ARG A 53 14.75 4.89 -4.83
N SER A 54 15.50 3.82 -4.60
CA SER A 54 16.96 3.84 -4.66
C SER A 54 17.51 3.52 -6.05
N GLU A 55 16.78 2.72 -6.81
CA GLU A 55 17.17 2.29 -8.17
C GLU A 55 15.93 1.89 -8.97
N ASP A 56 16.04 1.93 -10.27
CA ASP A 56 15.01 1.42 -11.18
C ASP A 56 14.78 -0.07 -10.91
N SER A 57 13.54 -0.48 -10.91
CA SER A 57 13.17 -1.85 -10.63
C SER A 57 12.13 -2.38 -11.60
N TYR A 58 11.90 -3.67 -11.61
CA TYR A 58 10.92 -4.34 -12.45
C TYR A 58 9.95 -5.17 -11.59
N GLY A 59 8.80 -5.52 -12.14
CA GLY A 59 7.69 -6.09 -11.37
C GLY A 59 8.06 -7.25 -10.46
N TYR A 60 8.79 -8.25 -10.96
CA TYR A 60 9.20 -9.39 -10.15
C TYR A 60 10.12 -9.00 -8.98
N LYS A 61 11.08 -8.09 -9.21
CA LYS A 61 11.97 -7.60 -8.15
C LYS A 61 11.19 -6.85 -7.09
N ILE A 62 10.25 -5.98 -7.48
CA ILE A 62 9.39 -5.24 -6.57
C ILE A 62 8.62 -6.21 -5.65
N ILE A 63 7.98 -7.24 -6.21
CA ILE A 63 7.26 -8.25 -5.41
C ILE A 63 8.20 -8.95 -4.43
N LYS A 64 9.39 -9.34 -4.90
CA LYS A 64 10.39 -10.01 -4.07
C LYS A 64 10.86 -9.13 -2.91
N ASP A 65 11.14 -7.86 -3.18
CA ASP A 65 11.62 -6.92 -2.16
C ASP A 65 10.53 -6.57 -1.13
N MET A 66 9.27 -6.55 -1.55
CA MET A 66 8.13 -6.30 -0.66
C MET A 66 7.69 -7.51 0.16
N LYS A 67 8.01 -8.73 -0.28
CA LYS A 67 7.55 -9.99 0.33
C LYS A 67 7.77 -10.11 1.84
N PRO A 68 8.89 -9.62 2.46
CA PRO A 68 9.08 -9.67 3.90
C PRO A 68 8.08 -8.82 4.69
N PHE A 69 7.49 -7.81 4.08
CA PHE A 69 6.61 -6.84 4.73
C PHE A 69 5.15 -7.09 4.39
N LEU A 70 4.87 -7.43 3.14
CA LEU A 70 3.52 -7.74 2.69
C LEU A 70 3.55 -8.63 1.44
N LYS A 71 2.53 -9.48 1.33
CA LYS A 71 2.33 -10.30 0.14
C LYS A 71 1.50 -9.53 -0.87
N LEU A 72 1.99 -9.45 -2.09
CA LEU A 72 1.36 -8.74 -3.19
C LEU A 72 1.28 -9.67 -4.41
N SER A 73 0.10 -9.79 -5.02
CA SER A 73 -0.05 -10.51 -6.28
C SER A 73 0.47 -9.67 -7.46
N GLU A 74 0.87 -10.32 -8.54
CA GLU A 74 1.29 -9.63 -9.76
C GLU A 74 0.21 -8.71 -10.31
N SER A 75 -1.03 -9.19 -10.38
CA SER A 75 -2.15 -8.40 -10.89
C SER A 75 -2.40 -7.15 -10.07
N THR A 76 -2.31 -7.25 -8.75
CA THR A 76 -2.43 -6.09 -7.85
C THR A 76 -1.27 -5.12 -8.04
N LEU A 77 -0.04 -5.61 -8.14
CA LEU A 77 1.13 -4.77 -8.39
C LEU A 77 0.99 -3.98 -9.70
N TYR A 78 0.63 -4.65 -10.80
CA TYR A 78 0.50 -3.96 -12.09
C TYR A 78 -0.65 -2.93 -12.09
N THR A 79 -1.71 -3.17 -11.36
CA THR A 79 -2.78 -2.18 -11.15
C THR A 79 -2.26 -0.94 -10.41
N ILE A 80 -1.46 -1.14 -9.37
CA ILE A 80 -0.84 -0.05 -8.61
C ILE A 80 0.15 0.73 -9.49
N LEU A 81 1.04 0.03 -10.19
CA LEU A 81 2.03 0.65 -11.07
C LEU A 81 1.39 1.51 -12.16
N LYS A 82 0.32 1.02 -12.79
CA LYS A 82 -0.43 1.79 -13.79
C LYS A 82 -1.09 3.05 -13.19
N ARG A 83 -1.64 2.94 -11.99
CA ARG A 83 -2.22 4.09 -11.28
C ARG A 83 -1.16 5.13 -10.95
N LEU A 84 -0.01 4.71 -10.44
CA LEU A 84 1.11 5.59 -10.10
C LEU A 84 1.72 6.25 -11.34
N GLU A 85 1.80 5.53 -12.46
CA GLU A 85 2.21 6.10 -13.75
C GLU A 85 1.23 7.18 -14.22
N THR A 86 -0.07 6.92 -14.16
CA THR A 86 -1.11 7.90 -14.50
C THR A 86 -1.04 9.13 -13.60
N ALA A 87 -0.73 8.96 -12.33
CA ALA A 87 -0.51 10.05 -11.37
C ALA A 87 0.87 10.73 -11.50
N LYS A 88 1.70 10.33 -12.48
CA LYS A 88 3.05 10.85 -12.72
C LYS A 88 4.02 10.68 -11.55
N MET A 89 3.77 9.74 -10.67
CA MET A 89 4.63 9.41 -9.53
C MET A 89 5.77 8.47 -9.91
N LEU A 90 5.67 7.81 -11.06
CA LEU A 90 6.71 7.02 -11.67
C LEU A 90 6.66 7.11 -13.18
N THR A 91 7.76 6.76 -13.82
CA THR A 91 7.88 6.58 -15.28
C THR A 91 8.26 5.14 -15.60
N VAL A 92 7.94 4.72 -16.83
CA VAL A 92 8.21 3.37 -17.31
C VAL A 92 9.14 3.45 -18.51
N ARG A 93 10.18 2.64 -18.52
CA ARG A 93 11.02 2.39 -19.69
C ARG A 93 11.08 0.90 -19.98
N THR A 94 11.20 0.55 -21.26
CA THR A 94 11.42 -0.83 -21.67
C THR A 94 12.89 -1.01 -22.03
N ALA A 95 13.52 -2.04 -21.53
CA ALA A 95 14.89 -2.41 -21.84
C ALA A 95 15.00 -3.91 -22.05
N GLU A 96 15.93 -4.33 -22.90
CA GLU A 96 16.26 -5.74 -23.10
C GLU A 96 17.18 -6.22 -21.98
N HIS A 97 16.84 -7.38 -21.41
CA HIS A 97 17.66 -8.08 -20.43
C HIS A 97 17.56 -9.59 -20.69
N ASP A 98 18.71 -10.21 -20.92
CA ASP A 98 18.81 -11.64 -21.24
C ASP A 98 17.89 -12.05 -22.42
N GLY A 99 17.87 -11.26 -23.50
CA GLY A 99 17.07 -11.51 -24.69
C GLY A 99 15.56 -11.28 -24.52
N ARG A 100 15.12 -10.72 -23.40
CA ARG A 100 13.71 -10.43 -23.13
C ARG A 100 13.49 -8.95 -22.83
N LEU A 101 12.41 -8.38 -23.35
CA LEU A 101 11.99 -7.04 -23.00
C LEU A 101 11.42 -7.02 -21.60
N ARG A 102 11.95 -6.12 -20.76
CA ARG A 102 11.45 -5.84 -19.40
C ARG A 102 11.03 -4.40 -19.26
N LYS A 103 9.96 -4.18 -18.52
CA LYS A 103 9.54 -2.86 -18.06
C LYS A 103 10.24 -2.52 -16.76
N TYR A 104 10.96 -1.41 -16.76
CA TYR A 104 11.61 -0.83 -15.59
C TYR A 104 10.85 0.41 -15.16
N TYR A 105 10.66 0.53 -13.86
CA TYR A 105 9.94 1.62 -13.22
C TYR A 105 10.93 2.51 -12.48
N HIS A 106 10.83 3.81 -12.74
CA HIS A 106 11.65 4.85 -12.13
C HIS A 106 10.77 5.81 -11.37
N ILE A 107 11.14 6.14 -10.13
CA ILE A 107 10.40 7.10 -9.31
C ILE A 107 10.64 8.52 -9.81
N THR A 108 9.61 9.36 -9.78
CA THR A 108 9.68 10.79 -10.10
C THR A 108 9.79 11.62 -8.82
N ASP A 109 10.03 12.93 -8.97
CA ASP A 109 10.00 13.86 -7.84
C ASP A 109 8.63 13.88 -7.15
N GLU A 110 7.54 13.75 -7.90
CA GLU A 110 6.18 13.60 -7.33
C GLU A 110 6.05 12.32 -6.50
N GLY A 111 6.66 11.22 -6.96
CA GLY A 111 6.69 9.98 -6.19
C GLY A 111 7.50 10.11 -4.89
N LEU A 112 8.63 10.79 -4.92
CA LEU A 112 9.44 11.08 -3.72
C LEU A 112 8.68 11.96 -2.74
N LYS A 113 8.00 12.99 -3.24
CA LYS A 113 7.14 13.87 -2.44
C LYS A 113 6.03 13.07 -1.74
N ARG A 114 5.40 12.13 -2.44
CA ARG A 114 4.36 11.26 -1.86
C ARG A 114 4.89 10.42 -0.70
N ILE A 115 6.12 9.92 -0.79
CA ILE A 115 6.76 9.20 0.32
C ILE A 115 6.99 10.13 1.53
N ASP A 116 7.42 11.37 1.31
CA ASP A 116 7.66 12.32 2.40
C ASP A 116 6.36 12.80 3.05
N GLU A 117 5.30 13.00 2.28
CA GLU A 117 3.95 13.26 2.80
C GLU A 117 3.49 12.11 3.70
N PHE A 118 3.65 10.86 3.25
CA PHE A 118 3.31 9.69 4.06
C PHE A 118 4.06 9.65 5.40
N LYS A 119 5.34 10.00 5.42
CA LYS A 119 6.10 10.07 6.68
C LYS A 119 5.54 11.12 7.64
N SER A 120 5.07 12.24 7.10
CA SER A 120 4.43 13.29 7.91
C SER A 120 3.08 12.84 8.46
N ASP A 121 2.23 12.28 7.58
CA ASP A 121 0.92 11.75 7.95
C ASP A 121 1.04 10.64 9.02
N TRP A 122 2.08 9.83 8.91
CA TRP A 122 2.33 8.74 9.86
C TRP A 122 2.68 9.23 11.26
N LYS A 123 3.42 10.33 11.38
CA LYS A 123 3.70 10.96 12.68
C LYS A 123 2.41 11.43 13.37
N GLU A 124 1.49 12.02 12.60
CA GLU A 124 0.19 12.42 13.10
C GLU A 124 -0.65 11.23 13.53
N ILE A 125 -0.70 10.17 12.70
CA ILE A 125 -1.40 8.92 13.03
C ILE A 125 -0.85 8.30 14.33
N LEU A 126 0.46 8.26 14.53
CA LEU A 126 1.07 7.76 15.76
C LEU A 126 0.68 8.60 16.99
N SER A 127 0.58 9.90 16.84
CA SER A 127 0.13 10.77 17.93
C SER A 127 -1.32 10.47 18.32
N ILE A 128 -2.19 10.29 17.33
CA ILE A 128 -3.59 9.89 17.56
C ILE A 128 -3.66 8.50 18.18
N TYR A 129 -2.87 7.56 17.70
CA TYR A 129 -2.79 6.20 18.24
C TYR A 129 -2.44 6.20 19.73
N ARG A 130 -1.40 6.93 20.15
CA ARG A 130 -1.00 7.08 21.54
C ARG A 130 -2.15 7.64 22.40
N PHE A 131 -2.82 8.67 21.90
CA PHE A 131 -3.99 9.24 22.58
C PHE A 131 -5.11 8.18 22.76
N VAL A 132 -5.39 7.40 21.73
CA VAL A 132 -6.46 6.37 21.74
C VAL A 132 -6.12 5.21 22.68
N THR A 133 -4.87 4.75 22.67
CA THR A 133 -4.42 3.61 23.49
C THR A 133 -4.08 4.00 24.91
N LYS A 134 -3.99 5.30 25.20
CA LYS A 134 -3.50 5.83 26.49
C LYS A 134 -2.12 5.26 26.86
N GLU A 135 -1.33 4.93 25.88
CA GLU A 135 0.09 4.64 26.07
C GLU A 135 0.79 5.97 26.36
N ASP A 136 0.94 6.26 27.66
CA ASP A 136 1.85 7.32 28.08
C ASP A 136 3.26 6.89 27.62
N ASP A 137 3.92 7.78 26.89
CA ASP A 137 5.35 7.67 26.68
C ASP A 137 5.95 7.63 28.10
N GLY A 138 6.23 6.41 28.56
CA GLY A 138 7.03 6.22 29.76
C GLY A 138 8.35 6.87 29.49
N ASP A 139 8.42 8.11 29.90
CA ASP A 139 9.57 8.98 29.78
C ASP A 139 10.66 8.42 30.69
N GLU A 140 11.65 7.79 30.07
CA GLU A 140 12.96 7.61 30.70
C GLU A 140 14.05 8.19 29.82
#